data_da58be8dfff8a8c7a3527a8f4818eda4
#
_entry.id   da58be8dfff8a8c7a3527a8f4818eda4
#
_cell.length_a   1.000
_cell.length_b   1.000
_cell.length_c   1.000
_cell.angle_alpha   90.00
_cell.angle_beta   90.00
_cell.angle_gamma   90.00
#
_symmetry.space_group_name_H-M   'P 1'
#
loop_
_entity.id
_entity.type
_entity.pdbx_description
1 polymer ?
#
loop_
_entity_poly.entity_id
_entity_poly.type
_entity_poly.pdbx_seq_one_letter_code
_entity_poly.pdbx_strand_id
1 'polypeptide(L)'
;MKKLKLLIFCLLSIFCLSSCLTTGFFLGSILDEYGPSGGNDSKISKLYYDKSKFTVYVNSLKNREKDTIEITKGVFIKVPKGIILKKDGDIKYFYDKEKRMGIDIFVKFPFSGSSYIVENYDKDKDIIKNIKNIKILSAYGNEYIVTKISNACIYAYYDESKKEYNNFLIDFINSIEEVK
;
A
#
# COMPACT_ATOMS: atom_id res chain seq x y z
N MET A 1 -51.60 -15.55 -22.40
CA MET A 1 -50.81 -14.29 -22.29
C MET A 1 -50.31 -13.95 -20.91
N LYS A 2 -51.13 -14.12 -19.82
CA LYS A 2 -50.69 -13.78 -18.44
C LYS A 2 -49.50 -14.65 -17.93
N LYS A 3 -49.49 -15.95 -18.23
CA LYS A 3 -48.42 -16.89 -17.81
C LYS A 3 -47.07 -16.58 -18.46
N LEU A 4 -47.08 -16.12 -19.76
CA LEU A 4 -45.84 -15.75 -20.45
C LEU A 4 -45.21 -14.47 -19.89
N LYS A 5 -46.03 -13.49 -19.51
CA LYS A 5 -45.55 -12.25 -18.86
C LYS A 5 -44.92 -12.51 -17.49
N LEU A 6 -45.49 -13.44 -16.73
CA LEU A 6 -44.94 -13.83 -15.44
C LEU A 6 -43.61 -14.55 -15.58
N LEU A 7 -43.48 -15.43 -16.59
CA LEU A 7 -42.22 -16.16 -16.86
C LEU A 7 -41.09 -15.20 -17.27
N ILE A 8 -41.37 -14.19 -18.11
CA ILE A 8 -40.42 -13.18 -18.53
C ILE A 8 -39.99 -12.31 -17.34
N PHE A 9 -40.94 -11.97 -16.46
CA PHE A 9 -40.64 -11.19 -15.25
C PHE A 9 -39.72 -11.95 -14.28
N CYS A 10 -39.99 -13.26 -14.07
CA CYS A 10 -39.13 -14.12 -13.25
C CYS A 10 -37.73 -14.29 -13.84
N LEU A 11 -37.60 -14.45 -15.16
CA LEU A 11 -36.31 -14.54 -15.83
C LEU A 11 -35.52 -13.23 -15.72
N LEU A 12 -36.15 -12.07 -15.91
CA LEU A 12 -35.52 -10.77 -15.76
C LEU A 12 -35.06 -10.52 -14.30
N SER A 13 -35.84 -10.91 -13.29
CA SER A 13 -35.44 -10.77 -11.89
C SER A 13 -34.27 -11.68 -11.52
N ILE A 14 -34.17 -12.88 -12.07
CA ILE A 14 -33.01 -13.78 -11.90
C ILE A 14 -31.77 -13.19 -12.55
N PHE A 15 -31.88 -12.58 -13.74
CA PHE A 15 -30.78 -11.90 -14.39
C PHE A 15 -30.31 -10.67 -13.63
N CYS A 16 -31.22 -9.87 -13.07
CA CYS A 16 -30.86 -8.71 -12.24
C CYS A 16 -30.18 -9.14 -10.95
N LEU A 17 -30.65 -10.20 -10.28
CA LEU A 17 -30.04 -10.71 -9.07
C LEU A 17 -28.65 -11.33 -9.32
N SER A 18 -28.48 -12.05 -10.44
CA SER A 18 -27.16 -12.63 -10.79
C SER A 18 -26.16 -11.56 -11.19
N SER A 19 -26.59 -10.48 -11.88
CA SER A 19 -25.71 -9.37 -12.23
C SER A 19 -25.29 -8.55 -11.01
N CYS A 20 -26.17 -8.36 -10.02
CA CYS A 20 -25.79 -7.73 -8.75
C CYS A 20 -24.82 -8.58 -7.92
N LEU A 21 -25.02 -9.92 -7.90
CA LEU A 21 -24.10 -10.81 -7.19
C LEU A 21 -22.72 -10.90 -7.88
N THR A 22 -22.69 -10.98 -9.21
CA THR A 22 -21.42 -11.01 -9.95
C THR A 22 -20.69 -9.68 -9.90
N THR A 23 -21.40 -8.54 -9.96
CA THR A 23 -20.76 -7.22 -9.82
C THR A 23 -20.25 -6.98 -8.39
N GLY A 24 -20.99 -7.42 -7.37
CA GLY A 24 -20.55 -7.36 -5.97
C GLY A 24 -19.35 -8.27 -5.71
N PHE A 25 -19.32 -9.46 -6.29
CA PHE A 25 -18.19 -10.38 -6.19
C PHE A 25 -16.97 -9.89 -6.98
N PHE A 26 -17.18 -9.31 -8.17
CA PHE A 26 -16.12 -8.73 -9.00
C PHE A 26 -15.56 -7.44 -8.38
N LEU A 27 -16.40 -6.57 -7.81
CA LEU A 27 -15.94 -5.38 -7.10
C LEU A 27 -15.25 -5.74 -5.77
N GLY A 28 -15.73 -6.75 -5.04
CA GLY A 28 -15.06 -7.28 -3.86
C GLY A 28 -13.68 -7.84 -4.18
N SER A 29 -13.57 -8.67 -5.21
CA SER A 29 -12.28 -9.24 -5.63
C SER A 29 -11.32 -8.19 -6.22
N ILE A 30 -11.82 -7.17 -6.92
CA ILE A 30 -10.99 -6.07 -7.43
C ILE A 30 -10.52 -5.17 -6.28
N LEU A 31 -11.35 -4.93 -5.27
CA LEU A 31 -10.95 -4.15 -4.09
C LEU A 31 -10.00 -4.93 -3.17
N ASP A 32 -10.12 -6.25 -3.10
CA ASP A 32 -9.17 -7.13 -2.41
C ASP A 32 -7.85 -7.30 -3.18
N GLU A 33 -7.87 -7.19 -4.52
CA GLU A 33 -6.70 -7.37 -5.38
C GLU A 33 -5.94 -6.07 -5.63
N TYR A 34 -6.58 -4.91 -5.49
CA TYR A 34 -5.99 -3.57 -5.72
C TYR A 34 -5.87 -2.69 -4.46
N GLY A 35 -6.27 -3.19 -3.31
CA GLY A 35 -5.86 -2.56 -2.05
C GLY A 35 -4.36 -2.75 -1.87
N PRO A 36 -3.59 -1.71 -1.49
CA PRO A 36 -2.15 -1.85 -1.22
C PRO A 36 -1.85 -2.76 -0.02
N SER A 37 -2.84 -3.28 0.64
CA SER A 37 -2.79 -4.43 1.54
C SER A 37 -3.53 -5.57 0.86
N GLY A 38 -2.90 -6.22 -0.10
CA GLY A 38 -3.42 -7.49 -0.61
C GLY A 38 -3.81 -8.36 0.57
N GLY A 39 -5.09 -8.56 0.76
CA GLY A 39 -5.77 -9.37 1.76
C GLY A 39 -5.15 -9.42 3.16
N ASN A 40 -5.94 -9.70 4.16
CA ASN A 40 -5.56 -9.96 5.56
C ASN A 40 -4.42 -10.97 5.81
N ASP A 41 -3.64 -11.28 4.78
CA ASP A 41 -2.61 -12.32 4.71
C ASP A 41 -1.19 -11.84 4.49
N SER A 42 -0.90 -10.51 4.53
CA SER A 42 0.49 -10.09 4.43
C SER A 42 1.26 -10.67 5.62
N LYS A 43 2.38 -11.33 5.33
CA LYS A 43 3.20 -11.96 6.38
C LYS A 43 3.67 -10.94 7.41
N ILE A 44 3.83 -9.68 7.02
CA ILE A 44 4.26 -8.63 7.93
C ILE A 44 3.13 -8.20 8.88
N SER A 45 1.88 -8.15 8.45
CA SER A 45 0.77 -7.85 9.36
C SER A 45 0.57 -8.96 10.38
N LYS A 46 0.73 -10.23 9.98
CA LYS A 46 0.75 -11.36 10.93
C LYS A 46 1.91 -11.27 11.92
N LEU A 47 3.10 -10.90 11.42
CA LEU A 47 4.27 -10.70 12.27
C LEU A 47 4.06 -9.58 13.29
N TYR A 48 3.35 -8.52 12.92
CA TYR A 48 3.05 -7.40 13.82
C TYR A 48 2.30 -7.83 15.10
N TYR A 49 1.39 -8.79 15.00
CA TYR A 49 0.65 -9.29 16.17
C TYR A 49 1.49 -10.13 17.14
N ASP A 50 2.66 -10.61 16.73
CA ASP A 50 3.66 -11.22 17.62
C ASP A 50 4.74 -10.19 17.94
N LYS A 51 4.53 -9.42 19.01
CA LYS A 51 5.41 -8.30 19.40
C LYS A 51 6.87 -8.69 19.51
N SER A 52 7.17 -9.88 20.04
CA SER A 52 8.55 -10.33 20.22
C SER A 52 9.23 -10.56 18.86
N LYS A 53 8.59 -11.28 17.97
CA LYS A 53 9.09 -11.53 16.62
C LYS A 53 9.17 -10.27 15.78
N PHE A 54 8.17 -9.38 15.92
CA PHE A 54 8.16 -8.08 15.24
C PHE A 54 9.35 -7.22 15.66
N THR A 55 9.59 -7.09 16.96
CA THR A 55 10.74 -6.35 17.48
C THR A 55 12.07 -6.92 16.98
N VAL A 56 12.24 -8.25 17.02
CA VAL A 56 13.42 -8.93 16.46
C VAL A 56 13.58 -8.63 14.97
N TYR A 57 12.51 -8.66 14.21
CA TYR A 57 12.53 -8.33 12.79
C TYR A 57 12.95 -6.88 12.53
N VAL A 58 12.34 -5.92 13.21
CA VAL A 58 12.67 -4.49 13.09
C VAL A 58 14.14 -4.24 13.40
N ASN A 59 14.65 -4.81 14.50
CA ASN A 59 16.05 -4.70 14.88
C ASN A 59 16.97 -5.35 13.84
N SER A 60 16.56 -6.48 13.26
CA SER A 60 17.34 -7.11 12.19
C SER A 60 17.48 -6.21 10.96
N LEU A 61 16.42 -5.48 10.58
CA LEU A 61 16.47 -4.52 9.47
C LEU A 61 17.41 -3.34 9.77
N LYS A 62 17.35 -2.80 10.99
CA LYS A 62 18.19 -1.67 11.41
C LYS A 62 19.68 -2.02 11.39
N ASN A 63 20.02 -3.25 11.69
CA ASN A 63 21.40 -3.74 11.81
C ASN A 63 21.98 -4.29 10.49
N ARG A 64 21.19 -4.41 9.41
CA ARG A 64 21.68 -4.84 8.11
C ARG A 64 22.55 -3.76 7.46
N GLU A 65 23.56 -4.19 6.71
CA GLU A 65 24.24 -3.34 5.75
C GLU A 65 23.23 -2.72 4.80
N LYS A 66 23.60 -1.63 4.13
CA LYS A 66 22.76 -0.96 3.15
C LYS A 66 23.09 -1.42 1.75
N ASP A 67 22.07 -1.79 0.99
CA ASP A 67 22.12 -1.99 -0.45
C ASP A 67 21.57 -0.75 -1.16
N THR A 68 22.06 -0.50 -2.37
CA THR A 68 21.50 0.52 -3.25
C THR A 68 20.58 -0.15 -4.26
N ILE A 69 19.32 0.29 -4.31
CA ILE A 69 18.35 -0.19 -5.29
C ILE A 69 17.88 0.95 -6.18
N GLU A 70 17.60 0.64 -7.44
CA GLU A 70 17.07 1.59 -8.40
C GLU A 70 15.54 1.57 -8.32
N ILE A 71 14.92 2.71 -7.96
CA ILE A 71 13.47 2.88 -7.95
C ILE A 71 12.94 3.10 -9.36
N THR A 72 13.63 3.95 -10.09
CA THR A 72 13.38 4.27 -11.49
C THR A 72 14.69 4.67 -12.15
N LYS A 73 14.72 4.77 -13.48
CA LYS A 73 15.93 5.08 -14.23
C LYS A 73 16.66 6.29 -13.65
N GLY A 74 17.85 6.06 -13.12
CA GLY A 74 18.72 7.08 -12.54
C GLY A 74 18.35 7.55 -11.13
N VAL A 75 17.31 6.98 -10.49
CA VAL A 75 16.96 7.28 -9.09
C VAL A 75 17.25 6.07 -8.23
N PHE A 76 18.22 6.20 -7.36
CA PHE A 76 18.69 5.14 -6.48
C PHE A 76 18.37 5.47 -5.01
N ILE A 77 18.07 4.44 -4.25
CA ILE A 77 17.77 4.56 -2.82
C ILE A 77 18.55 3.49 -2.05
N LYS A 78 19.12 3.88 -0.93
CA LYS A 78 19.77 2.96 0.02
C LYS A 78 18.73 2.38 0.97
N VAL A 79 18.67 1.07 1.03
CA VAL A 79 17.77 0.30 1.91
C VAL A 79 18.55 -0.79 2.63
N PRO A 80 18.01 -1.38 3.71
CA PRO A 80 18.62 -2.55 4.33
C PRO A 80 18.87 -3.66 3.31
N LYS A 81 20.05 -4.30 3.38
CA LYS A 81 20.47 -5.39 2.49
C LYS A 81 19.43 -6.50 2.42
N GLY A 82 19.20 -7.00 1.21
CA GLY A 82 18.18 -8.02 0.97
C GLY A 82 16.78 -7.48 0.73
N ILE A 83 16.57 -6.18 0.89
CA ILE A 83 15.31 -5.53 0.47
C ILE A 83 15.39 -5.21 -1.02
N ILE A 84 14.33 -5.54 -1.75
CA ILE A 84 14.20 -5.25 -3.18
C ILE A 84 12.87 -4.58 -3.47
N LEU A 85 12.74 -3.95 -4.62
CA LEU A 85 11.47 -3.53 -5.18
C LEU A 85 10.89 -4.65 -6.06
N LYS A 86 9.67 -5.06 -5.75
CA LYS A 86 8.84 -5.88 -6.64
C LYS A 86 7.81 -4.99 -7.31
N LYS A 87 7.39 -5.36 -8.51
CA LYS A 87 6.35 -4.68 -9.27
C LYS A 87 5.08 -5.52 -9.21
N ASP A 88 3.96 -4.83 -8.98
CA ASP A 88 2.61 -5.38 -9.07
C ASP A 88 1.74 -4.32 -9.77
N GLY A 89 1.33 -4.59 -11.01
CA GLY A 89 0.70 -3.59 -11.88
C GLY A 89 1.58 -2.34 -12.02
N ASP A 90 1.03 -1.17 -11.68
CA ASP A 90 1.71 0.13 -11.74
C ASP A 90 2.38 0.52 -10.42
N ILE A 91 2.25 -0.30 -9.40
CA ILE A 91 2.81 -0.05 -8.08
C ILE A 91 4.04 -0.93 -7.88
N LYS A 92 5.07 -0.36 -7.28
CA LYS A 92 6.19 -1.13 -6.74
C LYS A 92 6.08 -1.15 -5.23
N TYR A 93 6.50 -2.25 -4.62
CA TYR A 93 6.51 -2.38 -3.17
C TYR A 93 7.83 -2.97 -2.69
N PHE A 94 8.20 -2.63 -1.45
CA PHE A 94 9.40 -3.19 -0.83
C PHE A 94 9.15 -4.63 -0.39
N TYR A 95 10.13 -5.49 -0.66
CA TYR A 95 10.06 -6.92 -0.36
C TYR A 95 11.37 -7.40 0.27
N ASP A 96 11.26 -8.05 1.44
CA ASP A 96 12.39 -8.67 2.12
C ASP A 96 12.61 -10.08 1.56
N LYS A 97 13.71 -10.29 0.83
CA LYS A 97 14.08 -11.60 0.26
C LYS A 97 14.37 -12.63 1.34
N GLU A 98 15.02 -12.23 2.44
CA GLU A 98 15.42 -13.16 3.51
C GLU A 98 14.20 -13.69 4.26
N LYS A 99 13.24 -12.84 4.55
CA LYS A 99 12.01 -13.21 5.25
C LYS A 99 10.89 -13.64 4.30
N ARG A 100 11.09 -13.48 2.97
CA ARG A 100 10.10 -13.79 1.93
C ARG A 100 8.74 -13.14 2.19
N MET A 101 8.76 -11.83 2.52
CA MET A 101 7.54 -11.08 2.80
C MET A 101 7.60 -9.67 2.24
N GLY A 102 6.42 -9.12 1.89
CA GLY A 102 6.25 -7.71 1.56
C GLY A 102 6.38 -6.85 2.81
N ILE A 103 6.95 -5.67 2.64
CA ILE A 103 6.87 -4.57 3.59
C ILE A 103 5.79 -3.65 3.05
N ASP A 104 4.82 -3.25 3.88
CA ASP A 104 3.66 -2.46 3.47
C ASP A 104 4.04 -0.99 3.17
N ILE A 105 5.05 -0.84 2.33
CA ILE A 105 5.56 0.43 1.82
C ILE A 105 5.59 0.34 0.31
N PHE A 106 4.92 1.28 -0.33
CA PHE A 106 4.66 1.30 -1.75
C PHE A 106 5.34 2.50 -2.42
N VAL A 107 5.71 2.32 -3.68
CA VAL A 107 6.32 3.37 -4.50
C VAL A 107 5.50 3.56 -5.76
N LYS A 108 5.07 4.79 -6.01
CA LYS A 108 4.47 5.21 -7.27
C LYS A 108 5.42 6.14 -8.02
N PHE A 109 5.67 5.83 -9.28
CA PHE A 109 6.47 6.62 -10.18
C PHE A 109 5.86 6.57 -11.59
N PRO A 110 5.82 7.67 -12.35
CA PRO A 110 6.22 9.02 -11.94
C PRO A 110 5.29 9.58 -10.86
N PHE A 111 5.76 10.61 -10.14
CA PHE A 111 4.94 11.37 -9.20
C PHE A 111 3.93 12.23 -9.99
N SER A 112 3.09 11.56 -10.74
CA SER A 112 2.04 12.15 -11.57
C SER A 112 0.92 11.15 -11.75
N GLY A 113 -0.28 11.64 -11.99
CA GLY A 113 -1.43 10.83 -12.32
C GLY A 113 -2.56 10.94 -11.30
N SER A 114 -3.66 10.26 -11.58
CA SER A 114 -4.95 10.36 -10.91
C SER A 114 -5.03 9.79 -9.48
N SER A 115 -3.90 9.57 -8.80
CA SER A 115 -3.95 9.16 -7.40
C SER A 115 -4.18 10.36 -6.51
N TYR A 116 -5.23 10.34 -5.72
CA TYR A 116 -5.55 11.41 -4.75
C TYR A 116 -4.36 11.72 -3.82
N ILE A 117 -3.63 10.70 -3.37
CA ILE A 117 -2.44 10.86 -2.51
C ILE A 117 -1.38 11.72 -3.21
N VAL A 118 -1.11 11.43 -4.50
CA VAL A 118 -0.13 12.17 -5.30
C VAL A 118 -0.60 13.61 -5.55
N GLU A 119 -1.87 13.79 -5.92
CA GLU A 119 -2.44 15.09 -6.23
C GLU A 119 -2.51 16.02 -5.02
N ASN A 120 -2.69 15.48 -3.84
CA ASN A 120 -2.84 16.24 -2.61
C ASN A 120 -1.57 16.33 -1.77
N TYR A 121 -0.46 15.69 -2.17
CA TYR A 121 0.78 15.73 -1.42
C TYR A 121 1.30 17.15 -1.18
N ASP A 122 1.23 18.02 -2.19
CA ASP A 122 1.70 19.39 -2.11
C ASP A 122 0.62 20.37 -1.62
N LYS A 123 -0.62 19.88 -1.40
CA LYS A 123 -1.74 20.69 -0.88
C LYS A 123 -1.84 20.52 0.64
N ASP A 124 -1.85 21.62 1.36
CA ASP A 124 -1.85 21.59 2.83
C ASP A 124 -3.17 21.15 3.46
N LYS A 125 -4.27 21.21 2.72
CA LYS A 125 -5.63 20.95 3.25
C LYS A 125 -5.85 19.54 3.81
N ASP A 126 -5.10 18.55 3.32
CA ASP A 126 -5.24 17.15 3.72
C ASP A 126 -4.07 16.67 4.60
N ILE A 127 -3.21 17.58 5.06
CA ILE A 127 -2.12 17.26 5.96
C ILE A 127 -2.65 17.18 7.39
N ILE A 128 -2.63 15.98 7.96
CA ILE A 128 -3.01 15.75 9.35
C ILE A 128 -1.82 16.04 10.27
N LYS A 129 -0.64 15.56 9.88
CA LYS A 129 0.58 15.69 10.64
C LYS A 129 1.78 15.80 9.70
N ASN A 130 2.74 16.64 10.07
CA ASN A 130 4.00 16.77 9.36
C ASN A 130 5.14 16.37 10.28
N ILE A 131 5.94 15.36 9.89
CA ILE A 131 7.12 14.89 10.61
C ILE A 131 8.28 14.94 9.63
N LYS A 132 9.13 15.97 9.73
CA LYS A 132 10.21 16.24 8.78
C LYS A 132 9.64 16.31 7.33
N ASN A 133 10.10 15.41 6.46
CA ASN A 133 9.64 15.31 5.07
C ASN A 133 8.49 14.27 4.89
N ILE A 134 7.99 13.73 5.98
CA ILE A 134 6.88 12.76 5.97
C ILE A 134 5.60 13.49 6.33
N LYS A 135 4.57 13.31 5.52
CA LYS A 135 3.23 13.83 5.75
C LYS A 135 2.31 12.66 6.08
N ILE A 136 1.33 12.90 6.95
CA ILE A 136 0.20 11.98 7.12
C ILE A 136 -0.99 12.64 6.42
N LEU A 137 -1.48 12.01 5.36
CA LEU A 137 -2.56 12.49 4.52
C LEU A 137 -3.79 11.63 4.69
N SER A 138 -4.95 12.27 4.77
CA SER A 138 -6.23 11.58 4.70
C SER A 138 -6.71 11.49 3.25
N ALA A 139 -7.01 10.28 2.80
CA ALA A 139 -7.50 10.03 1.46
C ALA A 139 -8.46 8.83 1.44
N TYR A 140 -9.59 8.94 0.77
CA TYR A 140 -10.57 7.86 0.62
C TYR A 140 -11.02 7.21 1.95
N GLY A 141 -11.10 8.00 3.02
CA GLY A 141 -11.46 7.51 4.36
C GLY A 141 -10.36 6.74 5.10
N ASN A 142 -9.15 6.75 4.56
CA ASN A 142 -7.96 6.16 5.18
C ASN A 142 -6.88 7.23 5.37
N GLU A 143 -5.95 6.95 6.26
CA GLU A 143 -4.76 7.76 6.46
C GLU A 143 -3.53 7.07 5.87
N TYR A 144 -2.59 7.87 5.37
CA TYR A 144 -1.38 7.41 4.73
C TYR A 144 -0.17 8.19 5.21
N ILE A 145 0.90 7.47 5.51
CA ILE A 145 2.24 8.05 5.65
C ILE A 145 2.78 8.24 4.24
N VAL A 146 3.18 9.44 3.88
CA VAL A 146 3.61 9.77 2.52
C VAL A 146 4.90 10.59 2.55
N THR A 147 5.84 10.27 1.68
CA THR A 147 7.00 11.12 1.40
C THR A 147 7.27 11.17 -0.10
N LYS A 148 7.91 12.26 -0.52
CA LYS A 148 8.37 12.46 -1.90
C LYS A 148 9.88 12.40 -1.93
N ILE A 149 10.42 11.59 -2.82
CA ILE A 149 11.84 11.49 -3.09
C ILE A 149 12.02 11.69 -4.59
N SER A 150 12.68 12.79 -4.96
CA SER A 150 12.75 13.19 -6.36
C SER A 150 11.34 13.31 -6.97
N ASN A 151 11.04 12.52 -8.00
CA ASN A 151 9.71 12.44 -8.61
C ASN A 151 8.96 11.12 -8.30
N ALA A 152 9.37 10.43 -7.25
CA ALA A 152 8.68 9.25 -6.74
C ALA A 152 7.90 9.59 -5.46
N CYS A 153 6.71 9.00 -5.32
CA CYS A 153 5.94 9.01 -4.10
C CYS A 153 6.13 7.67 -3.38
N ILE A 154 6.56 7.72 -2.14
CA ILE A 154 6.63 6.55 -1.25
C ILE A 154 5.55 6.72 -0.20
N TYR A 155 4.72 5.71 -0.03
CA TYR A 155 3.60 5.77 0.90
C TYR A 155 3.32 4.43 1.57
N ALA A 156 2.69 4.50 2.74
CA ALA A 156 2.22 3.37 3.52
C ALA A 156 0.89 3.71 4.19
N TYR A 157 0.09 2.71 4.54
CA TYR A 157 -1.09 2.94 5.36
C TYR A 157 -0.69 3.36 6.77
N TYR A 158 -1.44 4.29 7.33
CA TYR A 158 -1.34 4.74 8.70
C TYR A 158 -2.61 4.31 9.47
N ASP A 159 -2.43 3.73 10.64
CA ASP A 159 -3.53 3.33 11.53
C ASP A 159 -3.19 3.79 12.94
N GLU A 160 -3.90 4.78 13.45
CA GLU A 160 -3.64 5.35 14.79
C GLU A 160 -3.61 4.29 15.90
N SER A 161 -4.36 3.21 15.76
CA SER A 161 -4.38 2.11 16.73
C SER A 161 -3.08 1.29 16.77
N LYS A 162 -2.24 1.39 15.72
CA LYS A 162 -1.03 0.58 15.51
C LYS A 162 0.26 1.39 15.66
N LYS A 163 0.42 2.09 16.75
CA LYS A 163 1.53 3.02 16.97
C LYS A 163 2.92 2.42 16.70
N GLU A 164 3.19 1.20 17.20
CA GLU A 164 4.50 0.55 17.00
C GLU A 164 4.77 0.25 15.52
N TYR A 165 3.74 -0.18 14.80
CA TYR A 165 3.84 -0.45 13.36
C TYR A 165 4.02 0.83 12.55
N ASN A 166 3.28 1.87 12.87
CA ASN A 166 3.45 3.18 12.25
C ASN A 166 4.86 3.73 12.46
N ASN A 167 5.41 3.62 13.68
CA ASN A 167 6.78 4.03 13.97
C ASN A 167 7.79 3.24 13.13
N PHE A 168 7.59 1.93 12.96
CA PHE A 168 8.41 1.11 12.09
C PHE A 168 8.36 1.61 10.63
N LEU A 169 7.17 1.88 10.08
CA LEU A 169 7.02 2.38 8.72
C LEU A 169 7.70 3.74 8.55
N ILE A 170 7.53 4.65 9.50
CA ILE A 170 8.16 5.97 9.52
C ILE A 170 9.69 5.83 9.59
N ASP A 171 10.19 5.01 10.50
CA ASP A 171 11.64 4.78 10.66
C ASP A 171 12.24 4.16 9.39
N PHE A 172 11.53 3.21 8.77
CA PHE A 172 11.96 2.60 7.52
C PHE A 172 12.03 3.63 6.39
N ILE A 173 10.99 4.43 6.19
CA ILE A 173 10.95 5.48 5.18
C ILE A 173 12.07 6.50 5.43
N ASN A 174 12.29 6.91 6.69
CA ASN A 174 13.37 7.82 7.06
C ASN A 174 14.77 7.23 6.85
N SER A 175 14.91 5.91 6.81
CA SER A 175 16.18 5.22 6.56
C SER A 175 16.54 5.14 5.08
N ILE A 176 15.61 5.50 4.19
CA ILE A 176 15.84 5.52 2.74
C ILE A 176 16.61 6.79 2.40
N GLU A 177 17.76 6.62 1.77
CA GLU A 177 18.65 7.71 1.36
C GLU A 177 18.70 7.80 -0.16
N GLU A 178 18.46 8.99 -0.72
CA GLU A 178 18.65 9.22 -2.15
C GLU A 178 20.14 9.24 -2.48
N VAL A 179 20.52 8.46 -3.47
CA VAL A 179 21.90 8.43 -4.01
C VAL A 179 21.95 9.36 -5.22
N LYS A 180 22.67 10.45 -5.08
CA LYS A 180 22.90 11.42 -6.16
C LYS A 180 24.06 11.01 -7.03
#